data_a66ef06490aab4d6c7e6becfab879ea6
#
_entry.id   a66ef06490aab4d6c7e6becfab879ea6
#
_cell.length_a   1.000
_cell.length_b   1.000
_cell.length_c   1.000
_cell.angle_alpha   90.00
_cell.angle_beta   90.00
_cell.angle_gamma   90.00
#
_symmetry.space_group_name_H-M   'P 1'
#
loop_
_entity.id
_entity.type
_entity.pdbx_description
1 polymer ?
#
loop_
_entity_poly.entity_id
_entity_poly.type
_entity_poly.pdbx_seq_one_letter_code
_entity_poly.pdbx_strand_id
1 'polypeptide(L)'
;MRENLRLGLLLAGTWEHSWQGTQAGDLFRLKGIAEQLAGRLAGQLLRAEPVVVRWAQPGRSMRVWAGPRLLGDIGQVARRVCDAYDCNAPVWIAELEAAALLGVPREDVRATVPSAFPPVKRDVSFLVERQVAYAEVDALIRSVGSPLAVGVSLIDRYTGPTVPSTQHSLTFAIEYRDPSRTLTAEEVDRLHQRIIHALTERFQIQLR
;
A
#
# COMPACT_ATOMS: atom_id res chain seq x y z
N MET A 1 32.79 6.28 -18.37
CA MET A 1 31.46 6.89 -18.19
C MET A 1 30.53 5.77 -17.73
N ARG A 2 29.81 5.90 -16.61
CA ARG A 2 28.81 4.89 -16.19
C ARG A 2 27.45 5.37 -16.70
N GLU A 3 26.81 4.60 -17.53
CA GLU A 3 25.42 4.83 -17.93
C GLU A 3 24.49 4.10 -16.97
N ASN A 4 23.53 4.82 -16.43
CA ASN A 4 22.50 4.25 -15.58
C ASN A 4 21.18 4.19 -16.34
N LEU A 5 20.74 2.97 -16.65
CA LEU A 5 19.44 2.77 -17.29
C LEU A 5 18.31 3.04 -16.28
N ARG A 6 17.36 3.89 -16.67
CA ARG A 6 16.18 4.21 -15.88
C ARG A 6 14.90 3.88 -16.62
N LEU A 7 13.89 3.47 -15.89
CA LEU A 7 12.54 3.27 -16.37
C LEU A 7 11.70 4.47 -15.98
N GLY A 8 11.20 5.21 -16.97
CA GLY A 8 10.22 6.29 -16.78
C GLY A 8 8.81 5.78 -16.97
N LEU A 9 7.91 6.09 -16.05
CA LEU A 9 6.47 5.89 -16.18
C LEU A 9 5.79 7.24 -16.10
N LEU A 10 4.86 7.51 -17.02
CA LEU A 10 4.08 8.74 -17.03
C LEU A 10 2.59 8.39 -17.11
N LEU A 11 1.80 9.04 -16.28
CA LEU A 11 0.36 8.91 -16.25
C LEU A 11 -0.27 10.29 -16.24
N ALA A 12 -1.16 10.56 -17.19
CA ALA A 12 -1.90 11.82 -17.30
C ALA A 12 -3.30 11.58 -17.85
N GLY A 13 -4.24 12.44 -17.50
CA GLY A 13 -5.60 12.39 -18.03
C GLY A 13 -6.45 11.25 -17.48
N THR A 14 -7.28 10.68 -18.33
CA THR A 14 -8.23 9.62 -17.98
C THR A 14 -7.55 8.25 -17.98
N TRP A 15 -7.68 7.53 -16.87
CA TRP A 15 -7.21 6.16 -16.74
C TRP A 15 -8.21 5.14 -17.27
N GLU A 16 -9.47 5.31 -16.92
CA GLU A 16 -10.52 4.34 -17.23
C GLU A 16 -11.85 5.03 -17.49
N HIS A 17 -12.55 4.58 -18.54
CA HIS A 17 -13.95 4.84 -18.79
C HIS A 17 -14.77 3.57 -18.54
N SER A 18 -15.71 3.62 -17.61
CA SER A 18 -16.60 2.51 -17.31
C SER A 18 -18.04 3.00 -17.18
N TRP A 19 -18.98 2.08 -17.05
CA TRP A 19 -20.39 2.41 -16.75
C TRP A 19 -20.55 3.12 -15.39
N GLN A 20 -19.57 3.02 -14.48
CA GLN A 20 -19.53 3.70 -13.19
C GLN A 20 -18.97 5.13 -13.30
N GLY A 21 -18.50 5.54 -14.47
CA GLY A 21 -17.94 6.85 -14.73
C GLY A 21 -16.50 6.83 -15.20
N THR A 22 -15.89 8.02 -15.19
CA THR A 22 -14.52 8.26 -15.62
C THR A 22 -13.60 8.37 -14.42
N GLN A 23 -12.52 7.59 -14.40
CA GLN A 23 -11.48 7.67 -13.37
C GLN A 23 -10.23 8.32 -13.95
N ALA A 24 -9.72 9.35 -13.26
CA ALA A 24 -8.44 9.97 -13.61
C ALA A 24 -7.27 9.13 -13.14
N GLY A 25 -6.13 9.29 -13.83
CA GLY A 25 -4.86 8.79 -13.33
C GLY A 25 -4.47 9.46 -12.03
N ASP A 26 -3.94 8.71 -11.08
CA ASP A 26 -3.52 9.21 -9.77
C ASP A 26 -2.23 8.54 -9.26
N LEU A 27 -1.76 8.98 -8.11
CA LEU A 27 -0.58 8.46 -7.44
C LEU A 27 -0.70 6.97 -7.09
N PHE A 28 -1.88 6.53 -6.67
CA PHE A 28 -2.09 5.14 -6.24
C PHE A 28 -2.05 4.18 -7.42
N ARG A 29 -2.57 4.58 -8.58
CA ARG A 29 -2.47 3.79 -9.82
C ARG A 29 -1.03 3.66 -10.28
N LEU A 30 -0.29 4.77 -10.29
CA LEU A 30 1.13 4.74 -10.67
C LEU A 30 1.96 3.92 -9.68
N LYS A 31 1.66 4.04 -8.39
CA LYS A 31 2.26 3.20 -7.34
C LYS A 31 1.93 1.72 -7.58
N GLY A 32 0.68 1.38 -7.89
CA GLY A 32 0.26 0.00 -8.20
C GLY A 32 1.00 -0.60 -9.38
N ILE A 33 1.27 0.19 -10.45
CA ILE A 33 2.11 -0.25 -11.58
C ILE A 33 3.54 -0.53 -11.10
N ALA A 34 4.12 0.36 -10.30
CA ALA A 34 5.46 0.16 -9.75
C ALA A 34 5.54 -1.06 -8.82
N GLU A 35 4.49 -1.32 -8.03
CA GLU A 35 4.35 -2.53 -7.19
C GLU A 35 4.31 -3.81 -8.03
N GLN A 36 3.54 -3.81 -9.12
CA GLN A 36 3.50 -4.95 -10.05
C GLN A 36 4.85 -5.20 -10.72
N LEU A 37 5.56 -4.13 -11.12
CA LEU A 37 6.89 -4.25 -11.68
C LEU A 37 7.89 -4.81 -10.66
N ALA A 38 7.91 -4.28 -9.44
CA ALA A 38 8.77 -4.78 -8.38
C ALA A 38 8.46 -6.24 -8.04
N GLY A 39 7.18 -6.60 -7.90
CA GLY A 39 6.76 -7.97 -7.66
C GLY A 39 7.15 -8.95 -8.77
N ARG A 40 6.96 -8.55 -10.04
CA ARG A 40 7.24 -9.43 -11.19
C ARG A 40 8.72 -9.52 -11.55
N LEU A 41 9.47 -8.44 -11.42
CA LEU A 41 10.87 -8.37 -11.84
C LEU A 41 11.84 -8.65 -10.69
N ALA A 42 11.53 -8.16 -9.49
CA ALA A 42 12.39 -8.29 -8.33
C ALA A 42 11.90 -9.31 -7.28
N GLY A 43 10.68 -9.86 -7.44
CA GLY A 43 10.09 -10.78 -6.45
C GLY A 43 9.88 -10.14 -5.08
N GLN A 44 9.87 -8.80 -4.99
CA GLN A 44 9.86 -8.05 -3.74
C GLN A 44 8.63 -7.16 -3.63
N LEU A 45 8.11 -7.02 -2.41
CA LEU A 45 7.11 -6.00 -2.12
C LEU A 45 7.74 -4.62 -2.16
N LEU A 46 7.02 -3.67 -2.75
CA LEU A 46 7.44 -2.28 -2.80
C LEU A 46 7.17 -1.60 -1.46
N ARG A 47 8.22 -1.04 -0.86
CA ARG A 47 8.11 -0.14 0.29
C ARG A 47 8.12 1.30 -0.21
N ALA A 48 7.22 2.13 0.31
CA ALA A 48 7.11 3.53 -0.07
C ALA A 48 7.12 4.43 1.16
N GLU A 49 7.85 5.54 1.09
CA GLU A 49 7.92 6.55 2.15
C GLU A 49 7.74 7.95 1.55
N PRO A 50 7.06 8.88 2.23
CA PRO A 50 6.97 10.25 1.76
C PRO A 50 8.37 10.86 1.57
N VAL A 51 8.54 11.61 0.49
CA VAL A 51 9.79 12.33 0.19
C VAL A 51 9.46 13.69 -0.42
N VAL A 52 10.33 14.66 -0.24
CA VAL A 52 10.26 15.94 -0.94
C VAL A 52 11.28 15.94 -2.07
N VAL A 53 10.78 16.06 -3.30
CA VAL A 53 11.61 16.16 -4.51
C VAL A 53 11.27 17.44 -5.28
N ARG A 54 12.28 18.05 -5.91
CA ARG A 54 12.15 19.39 -6.54
C ARG A 54 11.13 19.46 -7.67
N TRP A 55 10.95 18.37 -8.41
CA TRP A 55 10.05 18.31 -9.55
C TRP A 55 8.59 18.03 -9.16
N ALA A 56 8.35 17.54 -7.93
CA ALA A 56 7.04 17.12 -7.49
C ALA A 56 6.29 18.21 -6.71
N GLN A 57 4.97 18.08 -6.71
CA GLN A 57 4.06 18.84 -5.86
C GLN A 57 4.33 18.51 -4.39
N PRO A 58 4.48 19.48 -3.48
CA PRO A 58 4.70 19.22 -2.06
C PRO A 58 3.64 18.29 -1.45
N GLY A 59 4.09 17.29 -0.69
CA GLY A 59 3.21 16.30 -0.05
C GLY A 59 2.59 15.26 -1.01
N ARG A 60 3.00 15.24 -2.29
CA ARG A 60 2.47 14.31 -3.30
C ARG A 60 3.58 13.53 -4.00
N SER A 61 4.60 13.15 -3.26
CA SER A 61 5.69 12.31 -3.75
C SER A 61 6.15 11.31 -2.70
N MET A 62 6.64 10.19 -3.17
CA MET A 62 7.16 9.10 -2.36
C MET A 62 8.42 8.53 -2.98
N ARG A 63 9.32 8.09 -2.13
CA ARG A 63 10.49 7.29 -2.48
C ARG A 63 10.16 5.82 -2.33
N VAL A 64 10.62 4.99 -3.26
CA VAL A 64 10.24 3.58 -3.33
C VAL A 64 11.46 2.66 -3.35
N TRP A 65 11.32 1.53 -2.66
CA TRP A 65 12.35 0.49 -2.54
C TRP A 65 11.76 -0.89 -2.88
N ALA A 66 12.61 -1.77 -3.39
CA ALA A 66 12.37 -3.21 -3.43
C ALA A 66 13.35 -3.90 -2.47
N GLY A 67 12.84 -4.43 -1.37
CA GLY A 67 13.69 -4.87 -0.26
C GLY A 67 14.61 -3.74 0.23
N PRO A 68 15.94 -3.97 0.31
CA PRO A 68 16.90 -2.93 0.73
C PRO A 68 17.29 -1.96 -0.40
N ARG A 69 16.89 -2.21 -1.64
CA ARG A 69 17.34 -1.43 -2.81
C ARG A 69 16.42 -0.27 -3.09
N LEU A 70 17.00 0.92 -3.18
CA LEU A 70 16.30 2.11 -3.66
C LEU A 70 15.97 1.92 -5.14
N LEU A 71 14.68 2.04 -5.49
CA LEU A 71 14.22 2.00 -6.88
C LEU A 71 14.14 3.38 -7.49
N GLY A 72 13.67 4.38 -6.75
CA GLY A 72 13.50 5.73 -7.27
C GLY A 72 12.39 6.51 -6.58
N ASP A 73 11.85 7.49 -7.30
CA ASP A 73 10.83 8.39 -6.76
C ASP A 73 9.57 8.38 -7.66
N ILE A 74 8.40 8.50 -7.04
CA ILE A 74 7.07 8.56 -7.67
C ILE A 74 6.38 9.81 -7.15
N GLY A 75 5.68 10.57 -8.02
CA GLY A 75 4.93 11.72 -7.54
C GLY A 75 4.13 12.46 -8.59
N GLN A 76 3.33 13.40 -8.13
CA GLN A 76 2.67 14.37 -8.98
C GLN A 76 3.65 15.47 -9.38
N VAL A 77 3.73 15.75 -10.68
CA VAL A 77 4.56 16.84 -11.19
C VAL A 77 4.06 18.17 -10.65
N ALA A 78 4.97 19.02 -10.18
CA ALA A 78 4.64 20.34 -9.66
C ALA A 78 4.02 21.22 -10.75
N ARG A 79 3.02 22.03 -10.38
CA ARG A 79 2.29 22.88 -11.34
C ARG A 79 3.22 23.75 -12.18
N ARG A 80 4.24 24.36 -11.59
CA ARG A 80 5.23 25.17 -12.31
C ARG A 80 5.98 24.42 -13.42
N VAL A 81 6.16 23.09 -13.26
CA VAL A 81 6.78 22.24 -14.29
C VAL A 81 5.77 21.95 -15.38
N CYS A 82 4.53 21.61 -15.00
CA CYS A 82 3.45 21.40 -15.98
C CYS A 82 3.24 22.64 -16.84
N ASP A 83 3.23 23.83 -16.25
CA ASP A 83 3.07 25.11 -16.96
C ASP A 83 4.20 25.38 -17.95
N ALA A 84 5.44 25.01 -17.59
CA ALA A 84 6.60 25.16 -18.49
C ALA A 84 6.56 24.25 -19.74
N TYR A 85 5.71 23.20 -19.70
CA TYR A 85 5.50 22.26 -20.81
C TYR A 85 4.07 22.30 -21.39
N ASP A 86 3.30 23.37 -21.07
CA ASP A 86 1.90 23.57 -21.53
C ASP A 86 0.97 22.38 -21.15
N CYS A 87 1.27 21.69 -20.06
CA CYS A 87 0.46 20.57 -19.57
C CYS A 87 -0.66 21.07 -18.65
N ASN A 88 -1.91 21.06 -19.11
CA ASN A 88 -3.07 21.54 -18.37
C ASN A 88 -3.65 20.52 -17.38
N ALA A 89 -3.41 19.22 -17.61
CA ALA A 89 -3.87 18.14 -16.74
C ALA A 89 -2.82 17.80 -15.64
N PRO A 90 -3.24 17.23 -14.51
CA PRO A 90 -2.31 16.64 -13.56
C PRO A 90 -1.48 15.55 -14.23
N VAL A 91 -0.16 15.59 -14.02
CA VAL A 91 0.79 14.60 -14.52
C VAL A 91 1.43 13.89 -13.34
N TRP A 92 1.47 12.57 -13.40
CA TRP A 92 2.10 11.69 -12.42
C TRP A 92 3.27 10.98 -13.09
N ILE A 93 4.42 10.98 -12.44
CA ILE A 93 5.60 10.30 -12.97
C ILE A 93 6.25 9.41 -11.93
N ALA A 94 6.85 8.33 -12.41
CA ALA A 94 7.80 7.53 -11.66
C ALA A 94 9.09 7.42 -12.47
N GLU A 95 10.22 7.59 -11.80
CA GLU A 95 11.55 7.36 -12.35
C GLU A 95 12.22 6.28 -11.51
N LEU A 96 12.41 5.10 -12.10
CA LEU A 96 12.88 3.90 -11.42
C LEU A 96 14.22 3.44 -12.00
N GLU A 97 15.15 3.03 -11.16
CA GLU A 97 16.44 2.50 -11.58
C GLU A 97 16.29 1.06 -12.08
N ALA A 98 16.50 0.84 -13.38
CA ALA A 98 16.30 -0.45 -14.02
C ALA A 98 17.24 -1.53 -13.45
N ALA A 99 18.49 -1.17 -13.14
CA ALA A 99 19.44 -2.08 -12.52
C ALA A 99 18.99 -2.56 -11.13
N ALA A 100 18.28 -1.72 -10.37
CA ALA A 100 17.73 -2.07 -9.08
C ALA A 100 16.54 -3.03 -9.22
N LEU A 101 15.72 -2.89 -10.27
CA LEU A 101 14.61 -3.81 -10.56
C LEU A 101 15.10 -5.17 -11.07
N LEU A 102 16.11 -5.19 -11.96
CA LEU A 102 16.59 -6.40 -12.63
C LEU A 102 17.68 -7.13 -11.86
N GLY A 103 18.36 -6.45 -10.95
CA GLY A 103 19.52 -6.98 -10.21
C GLY A 103 19.17 -7.76 -8.93
N VAL A 104 17.89 -7.99 -8.63
CA VAL A 104 17.48 -8.85 -7.51
C VAL A 104 17.39 -10.28 -8.00
N PRO A 105 17.99 -11.26 -7.30
CA PRO A 105 17.77 -12.67 -7.60
C PRO A 105 16.27 -12.95 -7.56
N ARG A 106 15.71 -13.45 -8.63
CA ARG A 106 14.31 -13.84 -8.69
C ARG A 106 14.14 -15.10 -7.88
N GLU A 107 13.29 -15.05 -6.86
CA GLU A 107 12.86 -16.30 -6.22
C GLU A 107 12.04 -17.12 -7.24
N ASP A 108 12.31 -18.41 -7.32
CA ASP A 108 11.53 -19.30 -8.15
C ASP A 108 10.06 -19.26 -7.73
N VAL A 109 9.19 -18.93 -8.67
CA VAL A 109 7.74 -18.99 -8.44
C VAL A 109 7.35 -20.44 -8.25
N ARG A 110 7.13 -20.84 -7.01
CA ARG A 110 6.61 -22.17 -6.68
C ARG A 110 5.10 -22.13 -6.58
N ALA A 111 4.46 -23.05 -7.28
CA ALA A 111 3.04 -23.27 -7.09
C ALA A 111 2.79 -23.79 -5.67
N THR A 112 1.95 -23.10 -4.91
CA THR A 112 1.48 -23.56 -3.61
C THR A 112 0.11 -24.20 -3.77
N VAL A 113 -0.06 -25.39 -3.19
CA VAL A 113 -1.37 -26.04 -3.15
C VAL A 113 -2.32 -25.15 -2.32
N PRO A 114 -3.48 -24.77 -2.85
CA PRO A 114 -4.47 -24.04 -2.06
C PRO A 114 -4.83 -24.82 -0.79
N SER A 115 -4.97 -24.10 0.34
CA SER A 115 -5.38 -24.75 1.58
C SER A 115 -6.77 -25.37 1.43
N ALA A 116 -6.93 -26.61 1.89
CA ALA A 116 -8.22 -27.29 1.96
C ALA A 116 -9.15 -26.70 3.04
N PHE A 117 -8.61 -25.91 3.96
CA PHE A 117 -9.35 -25.34 5.08
C PHE A 117 -9.79 -23.90 4.75
N PRO A 118 -11.09 -23.56 4.97
CA PRO A 118 -11.62 -22.24 4.67
C PRO A 118 -11.04 -21.18 5.62
N PRO A 119 -10.84 -19.92 5.16
CA PRO A 119 -10.47 -18.84 6.04
C PRO A 119 -11.67 -18.38 6.89
N VAL A 120 -11.36 -17.86 8.07
CA VAL A 120 -12.31 -17.09 8.89
C VAL A 120 -11.96 -15.62 8.74
N LYS A 121 -12.97 -14.78 8.42
CA LYS A 121 -12.79 -13.33 8.28
C LYS A 121 -13.34 -12.60 9.50
N ARG A 122 -12.62 -11.55 9.91
CA ARG A 122 -13.07 -10.57 10.91
C ARG A 122 -12.68 -9.19 10.46
N ASP A 123 -13.60 -8.25 10.68
CA ASP A 123 -13.35 -6.85 10.42
C ASP A 123 -13.11 -6.11 11.73
N VAL A 124 -12.27 -5.10 11.68
CA VAL A 124 -12.07 -4.16 12.78
C VAL A 124 -12.13 -2.73 12.24
N SER A 125 -13.00 -1.92 12.85
CA SER A 125 -13.17 -0.51 12.50
C SER A 125 -12.83 0.37 13.70
N PHE A 126 -12.01 1.40 13.47
CA PHE A 126 -11.54 2.27 14.54
C PHE A 126 -11.17 3.67 14.04
N LEU A 127 -11.17 4.63 14.97
CA LEU A 127 -10.62 5.96 14.77
C LEU A 127 -9.14 5.97 15.16
N VAL A 128 -8.34 6.65 14.36
CA VAL A 128 -6.90 6.84 14.60
C VAL A 128 -6.45 8.19 14.09
N GLU A 129 -5.40 8.77 14.68
CA GLU A 129 -4.80 10.03 14.25
C GLU A 129 -4.31 9.96 12.80
N ARG A 130 -4.54 11.03 12.02
CA ARG A 130 -4.20 11.08 10.59
C ARG A 130 -2.72 10.91 10.28
N GLN A 131 -1.85 11.20 11.24
CA GLN A 131 -0.41 11.05 11.11
C GLN A 131 0.06 9.58 11.18
N VAL A 132 -0.77 8.68 11.71
CA VAL A 132 -0.45 7.24 11.75
C VAL A 132 -0.52 6.69 10.33
N ALA A 133 0.61 6.14 9.86
CA ALA A 133 0.68 5.59 8.53
C ALA A 133 -0.04 4.25 8.44
N TYR A 134 -0.77 4.02 7.32
CA TYR A 134 -1.39 2.72 7.04
C TYR A 134 -0.42 1.55 7.19
N ALA A 135 0.82 1.72 6.69
CA ALA A 135 1.84 0.66 6.73
C ALA A 135 2.23 0.25 8.16
N GLU A 136 2.18 1.16 9.12
CA GLU A 136 2.46 0.85 10.54
C GLU A 136 1.33 0.03 11.16
N VAL A 137 0.08 0.37 10.82
CA VAL A 137 -1.11 -0.39 11.26
C VAL A 137 -1.10 -1.79 10.66
N ASP A 138 -0.91 -1.91 9.34
CA ASP A 138 -0.83 -3.20 8.63
C ASP A 138 0.29 -4.09 9.18
N ALA A 139 1.49 -3.53 9.39
CA ALA A 139 2.62 -4.24 9.95
C ALA A 139 2.35 -4.76 11.38
N LEU A 140 1.71 -3.97 12.23
CA LEU A 140 1.35 -4.39 13.57
C LEU A 140 0.32 -5.51 13.55
N ILE A 141 -0.73 -5.39 12.73
CA ILE A 141 -1.75 -6.43 12.57
C ILE A 141 -1.11 -7.76 12.12
N ARG A 142 -0.25 -7.71 11.10
CA ARG A 142 0.46 -8.90 10.60
C ARG A 142 1.40 -9.51 11.64
N SER A 143 2.14 -8.68 12.35
CA SER A 143 3.09 -9.13 13.37
C SER A 143 2.39 -9.85 14.52
N VAL A 144 1.32 -9.26 15.08
CA VAL A 144 0.56 -9.84 16.20
C VAL A 144 -0.28 -11.04 15.73
N GLY A 145 -0.80 -10.99 14.51
CA GLY A 145 -1.64 -12.02 13.92
C GLY A 145 -0.88 -13.25 13.40
N SER A 146 0.44 -13.15 13.23
CA SER A 146 1.26 -14.25 12.72
C SER A 146 1.24 -15.47 13.65
N PRO A 147 1.23 -16.71 13.10
CA PRO A 147 1.20 -17.06 11.67
C PRO A 147 -0.22 -17.19 11.08
N LEU A 148 -1.26 -16.98 11.86
CA LEU A 148 -2.65 -17.29 11.47
C LEU A 148 -3.32 -16.19 10.64
N ALA A 149 -2.93 -14.91 10.78
CA ALA A 149 -3.44 -13.82 9.95
C ALA A 149 -2.75 -13.85 8.59
N VAL A 150 -3.37 -14.53 7.63
CA VAL A 150 -2.81 -14.76 6.28
C VAL A 150 -3.14 -13.63 5.29
N GLY A 151 -4.17 -12.83 5.57
CA GLY A 151 -4.58 -11.70 4.75
C GLY A 151 -4.96 -10.50 5.62
N VAL A 152 -4.48 -9.32 5.25
CA VAL A 152 -4.87 -8.04 5.88
C VAL A 152 -5.14 -7.05 4.76
N SER A 153 -6.31 -6.44 4.76
CA SER A 153 -6.74 -5.50 3.73
C SER A 153 -7.46 -4.30 4.36
N LEU A 154 -7.10 -3.09 3.95
CA LEU A 154 -7.89 -1.90 4.26
C LEU A 154 -9.10 -1.89 3.32
N ILE A 155 -10.31 -1.98 3.87
CA ILE A 155 -11.56 -2.02 3.09
C ILE A 155 -12.29 -0.68 3.09
N ASP A 156 -12.05 0.17 4.10
CA ASP A 156 -12.65 1.51 4.13
C ASP A 156 -11.76 2.53 4.85
N ARG A 157 -11.78 3.75 4.35
CA ARG A 157 -11.20 4.94 4.99
C ARG A 157 -12.20 6.08 4.92
N TYR A 158 -12.71 6.48 6.07
CA TYR A 158 -13.74 7.52 6.17
C TYR A 158 -13.25 8.75 6.95
N THR A 159 -13.57 9.94 6.42
CA THR A 159 -13.21 11.25 6.99
C THR A 159 -14.40 12.21 7.04
N GLY A 160 -15.62 11.69 7.18
CA GLY A 160 -16.86 12.47 7.20
C GLY A 160 -17.08 13.28 8.49
N PRO A 161 -18.21 13.99 8.58
CA PRO A 161 -18.48 14.95 9.65
C PRO A 161 -18.57 14.36 11.06
N THR A 162 -18.75 13.03 11.16
CA THR A 162 -18.79 12.33 12.46
C THR A 162 -17.40 11.93 12.97
N VAL A 163 -16.33 12.22 12.23
CA VAL A 163 -14.95 11.92 12.61
C VAL A 163 -14.23 13.23 12.93
N PRO A 164 -13.51 13.32 14.06
CA PRO A 164 -12.70 14.51 14.39
C PRO A 164 -11.75 14.89 13.27
N SER A 165 -11.54 16.18 13.06
CA SER A 165 -10.71 16.69 11.95
C SER A 165 -9.26 16.22 11.98
N THR A 166 -8.74 15.84 13.16
CA THR A 166 -7.39 15.28 13.35
C THR A 166 -7.31 13.78 13.07
N GLN A 167 -8.46 13.10 12.97
CA GLN A 167 -8.56 11.65 12.86
C GLN A 167 -9.15 11.21 11.53
N HIS A 168 -9.08 9.93 11.26
CA HIS A 168 -9.83 9.21 10.26
C HIS A 168 -10.31 7.86 10.82
N SER A 169 -11.40 7.34 10.26
CA SER A 169 -11.85 5.98 10.52
C SER A 169 -11.20 5.05 9.51
N LEU A 170 -10.61 3.95 9.99
CA LEU A 170 -10.08 2.88 9.15
C LEU A 170 -10.83 1.59 9.47
N THR A 171 -11.15 0.83 8.43
CA THR A 171 -11.72 -0.51 8.56
C THR A 171 -10.83 -1.52 7.86
N PHE A 172 -10.32 -2.48 8.61
CA PHE A 172 -9.49 -3.57 8.08
C PHE A 172 -10.27 -4.87 8.10
N ALA A 173 -10.19 -5.63 7.00
CA ALA A 173 -10.57 -7.02 6.94
C ALA A 173 -9.34 -7.90 7.17
N ILE A 174 -9.43 -8.83 8.11
CA ILE A 174 -8.36 -9.76 8.47
C ILE A 174 -8.83 -11.18 8.20
N GLU A 175 -8.07 -11.91 7.39
CA GLU A 175 -8.31 -13.32 7.10
C GLU A 175 -7.41 -14.19 7.96
N TYR A 176 -8.04 -15.09 8.72
CA TYR A 176 -7.34 -16.07 9.56
C TYR A 176 -7.45 -17.45 8.95
N ARG A 177 -6.34 -18.16 8.87
CA ARG A 177 -6.27 -19.53 8.36
C ARG A 177 -5.11 -20.30 8.98
N ASP A 178 -5.35 -21.58 9.25
CA ASP A 178 -4.31 -22.54 9.55
C ASP A 178 -4.17 -23.50 8.35
N PRO A 179 -2.95 -23.79 7.88
CA PRO A 179 -2.76 -24.69 6.73
C PRO A 179 -3.10 -26.16 7.03
N SER A 180 -3.19 -26.57 8.29
CA SER A 180 -3.33 -27.96 8.73
C SER A 180 -4.71 -28.32 9.28
N ARG A 181 -5.54 -27.33 9.65
CA ARG A 181 -6.87 -27.54 10.25
C ARG A 181 -7.80 -26.35 10.10
N THR A 182 -9.07 -26.59 10.34
CA THR A 182 -10.05 -25.50 10.51
C THR A 182 -9.85 -24.80 11.86
N LEU A 183 -9.85 -23.45 11.87
CA LEU A 183 -9.82 -22.68 13.11
C LEU A 183 -11.20 -22.63 13.77
N THR A 184 -11.26 -22.66 15.10
CA THR A 184 -12.51 -22.42 15.81
C THR A 184 -12.78 -20.92 15.94
N ALA A 185 -14.04 -20.55 16.15
CA ALA A 185 -14.44 -19.15 16.33
C ALA A 185 -13.73 -18.53 17.56
N GLU A 186 -13.63 -19.28 18.65
CA GLU A 186 -12.99 -18.83 19.91
C GLU A 186 -11.49 -18.58 19.74
N GLU A 187 -10.80 -19.38 18.93
CA GLU A 187 -9.38 -19.18 18.63
C GLU A 187 -9.17 -17.90 17.84
N VAL A 188 -10.00 -17.68 16.82
CA VAL A 188 -9.95 -16.48 15.99
C VAL A 188 -10.29 -15.25 16.82
N ASP A 189 -11.34 -15.31 17.61
CA ASP A 189 -11.79 -14.17 18.44
C ASP A 189 -10.72 -13.77 19.48
N ARG A 190 -10.05 -14.75 20.10
CA ARG A 190 -8.91 -14.47 21.01
C ARG A 190 -7.76 -13.77 20.31
N LEU A 191 -7.39 -14.24 19.12
CA LEU A 191 -6.31 -13.61 18.34
C LEU A 191 -6.71 -12.22 17.86
N HIS A 192 -7.96 -12.06 17.42
CA HIS A 192 -8.50 -10.79 16.98
C HIS A 192 -8.50 -9.74 18.12
N GLN A 193 -8.90 -10.14 19.33
CA GLN A 193 -8.84 -9.28 20.53
C GLN A 193 -7.40 -8.88 20.87
N ARG A 194 -6.43 -9.78 20.72
CA ARG A 194 -5.00 -9.43 20.90
C ARG A 194 -4.53 -8.37 19.91
N ILE A 195 -4.97 -8.46 18.66
CA ILE A 195 -4.67 -7.45 17.64
C ILE A 195 -5.28 -6.11 18.02
N ILE A 196 -6.57 -6.09 18.41
CA ILE A 196 -7.25 -4.87 18.86
C ILE A 196 -6.53 -4.24 20.07
N HIS A 197 -6.15 -5.05 21.03
CA HIS A 197 -5.41 -4.58 22.21
C HIS A 197 -4.08 -3.94 21.82
N ALA A 198 -3.29 -4.59 20.96
CA ALA A 198 -2.02 -4.07 20.49
C ALA A 198 -2.17 -2.76 19.68
N LEU A 199 -3.22 -2.66 18.85
CA LEU A 199 -3.55 -1.42 18.15
C LEU A 199 -3.90 -0.29 19.11
N THR A 200 -4.66 -0.61 20.17
CA THR A 200 -5.04 0.37 21.21
C THR A 200 -3.83 0.85 21.99
N GLU A 201 -2.96 -0.06 22.41
CA GLU A 201 -1.74 0.30 23.13
C GLU A 201 -0.78 1.15 22.29
N ARG A 202 -0.62 0.79 21.01
CA ARG A 202 0.38 1.44 20.13
C ARG A 202 -0.10 2.77 19.55
N PHE A 203 -1.36 2.84 19.12
CA PHE A 203 -1.90 3.97 18.35
C PHE A 203 -3.05 4.69 19.05
N GLN A 204 -3.44 4.26 20.28
CA GLN A 204 -4.53 4.84 21.05
C GLN A 204 -5.84 4.91 20.24
N ILE A 205 -6.13 3.83 19.50
CA ILE A 205 -7.34 3.76 18.68
C ILE A 205 -8.61 3.77 19.52
N GLN A 206 -9.71 4.23 18.91
CA GLN A 206 -11.06 4.13 19.48
C GLN A 206 -11.89 3.24 18.55
N LEU A 207 -12.35 2.10 19.05
CA LEU A 207 -13.21 1.20 18.31
C LEU A 207 -14.52 1.89 17.92
N ARG A 208 -15.03 1.51 16.75
CA ARG A 208 -16.27 2.08 16.21
C ARG A 208 -17.31 0.98 15.98
#